data_07d657d29b3eb9020855b3120d2fc189
#
_entry.id   07d657d29b3eb9020855b3120d2fc189
#
_cell.length_a   1.000
_cell.length_b   1.000
_cell.length_c   1.000
_cell.angle_alpha   90.00
_cell.angle_beta   90.00
_cell.angle_gamma   90.00
#
_symmetry.space_group_name_H-M   'P 1'
#
loop_
_entity.id
_entity.type
_entity.pdbx_description
1 polymer ?
#
loop_
_entity_poly.entity_id
_entity_poly.type
_entity_poly.pdbx_seq_one_letter_code
_entity_poly.pdbx_strand_id
1 'polypeptide(L)'
;MSGRNVYNMTKFGIEGLTKGMGVELANRNIRVNTVAPTFVETPMVKKFFKNKKFKKLALDGIPMGKPAKESDVATAVCFLASDAAAMITGTSILIDGGWTAK
;
A
#
# COMPACT_ATOMS: atom_id res chain seq x y z
N MET A 1 -2.27 21.10 -6.54
CA MET A 1 -3.39 20.92 -5.60
C MET A 1 -2.88 20.90 -4.18
N SER A 2 -3.37 21.81 -3.35
CA SER A 2 -2.88 22.00 -1.99
C SER A 2 -2.99 20.74 -1.11
N GLY A 3 -4.07 19.99 -1.23
CA GLY A 3 -4.25 18.77 -0.43
C GLY A 3 -3.28 17.64 -0.75
N ARG A 4 -2.72 17.60 -1.95
CA ARG A 4 -1.78 16.55 -2.35
C ARG A 4 -0.37 16.72 -1.78
N ASN A 5 0.03 17.95 -1.50
CA ASN A 5 1.35 18.18 -0.93
C ASN A 5 1.46 17.60 0.47
N VAL A 6 0.43 17.82 1.30
CA VAL A 6 0.39 17.25 2.65
C VAL A 6 0.31 15.72 2.58
N TYR A 7 -0.53 15.19 1.69
CA TYR A 7 -0.66 13.75 1.49
C TYR A 7 0.68 13.12 1.08
N ASN A 8 1.36 13.71 0.09
CA ASN A 8 2.66 13.21 -0.38
C ASN A 8 3.70 13.25 0.75
N MET A 9 3.76 14.35 1.51
CA MET A 9 4.68 14.45 2.63
C MET A 9 4.42 13.37 3.67
N THR A 10 3.16 13.08 3.98
CA THR A 10 2.79 12.02 4.91
C THR A 10 3.21 10.65 4.39
N LYS A 11 3.00 10.36 3.11
CA LYS A 11 3.41 9.10 2.49
C LYS A 11 4.92 8.91 2.52
N PHE A 12 5.69 9.90 2.12
CA PHE A 12 7.15 9.84 2.18
C PHE A 12 7.64 9.73 3.62
N GLY A 13 6.97 10.41 4.54
CA GLY A 13 7.28 10.33 5.97
C GLY A 13 7.12 8.93 6.52
N ILE A 14 6.02 8.24 6.16
CA ILE A 14 5.78 6.85 6.58
C ILE A 14 6.83 5.92 6.01
N GLU A 15 7.18 6.06 4.74
CA GLU A 15 8.22 5.24 4.11
C GLU A 15 9.59 5.46 4.75
N GLY A 16 9.95 6.73 4.99
CA GLY A 16 11.19 7.07 5.66
C GLY A 16 11.26 6.53 7.07
N LEU A 17 10.18 6.67 7.83
CA LEU A 17 10.07 6.15 9.18
C LEU A 17 10.18 4.61 9.19
N THR A 18 9.54 3.94 8.25
CA THR A 18 9.61 2.49 8.11
C THR A 18 11.04 2.02 7.88
N LYS A 19 11.77 2.68 6.99
CA LYS A 19 13.17 2.35 6.73
C LYS A 19 14.04 2.60 7.95
N GLY A 20 13.87 3.75 8.59
CA GLY A 20 14.63 4.10 9.79
C GLY A 20 14.39 3.12 10.93
N MET A 21 13.14 2.83 11.24
CA MET A 21 12.81 1.86 12.28
C MET A 21 13.26 0.45 11.94
N GLY A 22 13.14 0.07 10.66
CA GLY A 22 13.63 -1.23 10.20
C GLY A 22 15.10 -1.43 10.48
N VAL A 23 15.91 -0.41 10.25
CA VAL A 23 17.35 -0.44 10.54
C VAL A 23 17.62 -0.41 12.05
N GLU A 24 16.99 0.51 12.77
CA GLU A 24 17.22 0.67 14.21
C GLU A 24 16.87 -0.57 15.03
N LEU A 25 15.78 -1.23 14.65
CA LEU A 25 15.24 -2.33 15.45
C LEU A 25 15.67 -3.72 14.96
N ALA A 26 16.42 -3.76 13.86
CA ALA A 26 16.85 -5.03 13.26
C ALA A 26 17.69 -5.87 14.21
N ASN A 27 18.58 -5.25 14.98
CA ASN A 27 19.44 -5.94 15.94
C ASN A 27 18.67 -6.45 17.17
N ARG A 28 17.42 -6.01 17.34
CA ARG A 28 16.51 -6.53 18.38
C ARG A 28 15.56 -7.58 17.85
N ASN A 29 15.79 -8.02 16.62
CA ASN A 29 14.94 -8.99 15.93
C ASN A 29 13.49 -8.50 15.76
N ILE A 30 13.32 -7.21 15.56
CA ILE A 30 12.03 -6.57 15.27
C ILE A 30 12.07 -6.10 13.83
N ARG A 31 11.06 -6.51 13.08
CA ARG A 31 10.91 -6.14 11.66
C ARG A 31 9.81 -5.08 11.51
N VAL A 32 10.05 -4.10 10.68
CA VAL A 32 9.11 -3.01 10.41
C VAL A 32 8.94 -2.87 8.91
N ASN A 33 7.75 -3.09 8.43
CA ASN A 33 7.40 -3.02 7.01
C ASN A 33 6.07 -2.30 6.83
N THR A 34 5.80 -1.84 5.64
CA THR A 34 4.51 -1.25 5.28
C THR A 34 3.90 -1.97 4.08
N VAL A 35 2.58 -1.86 3.96
CA VAL A 35 1.87 -2.23 2.74
C VAL A 35 1.25 -0.96 2.15
N ALA A 36 1.27 -0.86 0.83
CA ALA A 36 0.81 0.33 0.12
C ALA A 36 -0.20 -0.05 -0.97
N PRO A 37 -1.48 -0.21 -0.61
CA PRO A 37 -2.52 -0.44 -1.60
C PRO A 37 -2.91 0.88 -2.29
N THR A 38 -3.42 0.79 -3.52
CA THR A 38 -3.95 1.96 -4.23
C THR A 38 -5.46 2.05 -4.02
N PHE A 39 -6.24 1.25 -4.71
CA PHE A 39 -7.68 1.19 -4.51
C PHE A 39 -8.04 -0.18 -3.93
N VAL A 40 -8.66 -0.18 -2.76
CA VAL A 40 -9.16 -1.40 -2.11
C VAL A 40 -10.69 -1.36 -2.15
N GLU A 41 -11.30 -2.47 -2.50
CA GLU A 41 -12.75 -2.60 -2.62
C GLU A 41 -13.42 -2.60 -1.25
N THR A 42 -13.42 -1.42 -0.61
CA THR A 42 -14.10 -1.15 0.66
C THR A 42 -15.50 -0.58 0.37
N PRO A 43 -16.39 -0.53 1.37
CA PRO A 43 -17.68 0.15 1.20
C PRO A 43 -17.54 1.59 0.71
N MET A 44 -16.53 2.32 1.18
CA MET A 44 -16.28 3.70 0.74
C MET A 44 -15.90 3.76 -0.74
N VAL A 45 -15.00 2.90 -1.19
CA VAL A 45 -14.58 2.85 -2.59
C VAL A 45 -15.73 2.40 -3.49
N LYS A 46 -16.53 1.42 -3.05
CA LYS A 46 -17.73 1.00 -3.77
C LYS A 46 -18.70 2.16 -3.97
N LYS A 47 -18.83 3.02 -2.96
CA LYS A 47 -19.67 4.21 -3.04
C LYS A 47 -19.14 5.19 -4.08
N PHE A 48 -17.82 5.46 -4.10
CA PHE A 48 -17.21 6.32 -5.12
C PHE A 48 -17.32 5.72 -6.52
N PHE A 49 -17.24 4.40 -6.64
CA PHE A 49 -17.33 3.71 -7.93
C PHE A 49 -18.74 3.68 -8.52
N LYS A 50 -19.75 4.16 -7.80
CA LYS A 50 -21.08 4.42 -8.39
C LYS A 50 -21.02 5.52 -9.45
N ASN A 51 -20.07 6.44 -9.35
CA ASN A 51 -19.77 7.39 -10.40
C ASN A 51 -18.96 6.67 -11.47
N LYS A 52 -19.61 6.35 -12.59
CA LYS A 52 -19.00 5.55 -13.68
C LYS A 52 -17.76 6.23 -14.28
N LYS A 53 -17.77 7.55 -14.37
CA LYS A 53 -16.66 8.32 -14.92
C LYS A 53 -15.42 8.23 -14.01
N PHE A 54 -15.63 8.37 -12.71
CA PHE A 54 -14.57 8.22 -11.72
C PHE A 54 -14.02 6.79 -11.71
N LYS A 55 -14.91 5.79 -11.72
CA LYS A 55 -14.54 4.38 -11.75
C LYS A 55 -13.67 4.06 -12.96
N LYS A 56 -14.08 4.53 -14.14
CA LYS A 56 -13.30 4.30 -15.37
C LYS A 56 -11.90 4.91 -15.26
N LEU A 57 -11.81 6.16 -14.80
CA LEU A 57 -10.52 6.83 -14.63
C LEU A 57 -9.61 6.07 -13.67
N ALA A 58 -10.15 5.63 -12.54
CA ALA A 58 -9.39 4.91 -11.54
C ALA A 58 -8.90 3.56 -12.08
N LEU A 59 -9.78 2.79 -12.71
CA LEU A 59 -9.43 1.45 -13.21
C LEU A 59 -8.51 1.50 -14.43
N ASP A 60 -8.65 2.52 -15.28
CA ASP A 60 -7.76 2.70 -16.43
C ASP A 60 -6.32 2.98 -15.97
N GLY A 61 -6.14 3.54 -14.79
CA GLY A 61 -4.83 3.77 -14.19
C GLY A 61 -4.18 2.52 -13.61
N ILE A 62 -4.95 1.45 -13.42
CA ILE A 62 -4.46 0.19 -12.84
C ILE A 62 -4.23 -0.80 -13.98
N PRO A 63 -2.98 -1.20 -14.27
CA PRO A 63 -2.71 -2.16 -15.35
C PRO A 63 -3.52 -3.46 -15.25
N MET A 64 -3.76 -3.96 -14.04
CA MET A 64 -4.60 -5.16 -13.86
C MET A 64 -6.09 -4.90 -14.06
N GLY A 65 -6.50 -3.63 -14.14
CA GLY A 65 -7.87 -3.23 -14.51
C GLY A 65 -8.93 -3.43 -13.45
N LYS A 66 -8.54 -3.67 -12.21
CA LYS A 66 -9.48 -3.89 -11.10
C LYS A 66 -8.88 -3.42 -9.78
N PRO A 67 -9.72 -3.07 -8.79
CA PRO A 67 -9.21 -2.72 -7.46
C PRO A 67 -8.76 -3.97 -6.71
N ALA A 68 -7.93 -3.79 -5.69
CA ALA A 68 -7.57 -4.86 -4.78
C ALA A 68 -8.77 -5.22 -3.90
N LYS A 69 -8.81 -6.45 -3.43
CA LYS A 69 -9.75 -6.88 -2.40
C LYS A 69 -9.12 -6.66 -1.03
N GLU A 70 -9.95 -6.56 0.00
CA GLU A 70 -9.46 -6.48 1.37
C GLU A 70 -8.58 -7.70 1.72
N SER A 71 -8.93 -8.88 1.18
CA SER A 71 -8.12 -10.10 1.36
C SER A 71 -6.73 -10.00 0.74
N ASP A 72 -6.57 -9.25 -0.34
CA ASP A 72 -5.24 -9.04 -0.96
C ASP A 72 -4.30 -8.30 0.00
N VAL A 73 -4.83 -7.29 0.70
CA VAL A 73 -4.07 -6.54 1.70
C VAL A 73 -3.80 -7.41 2.93
N ALA A 74 -4.82 -8.09 3.43
CA ALA A 74 -4.70 -8.94 4.61
C ALA A 74 -3.68 -10.06 4.39
N THR A 75 -3.66 -10.68 3.22
CA THR A 75 -2.70 -11.74 2.89
C THR A 75 -1.26 -11.20 2.91
N ALA A 76 -1.03 -10.01 2.37
CA ALA A 76 0.30 -9.39 2.40
C ALA A 76 0.75 -9.09 3.84
N VAL A 77 -0.15 -8.57 4.68
CA VAL A 77 0.16 -8.32 6.09
C VAL A 77 0.48 -9.61 6.82
N CYS A 78 -0.32 -10.65 6.62
CA CYS A 78 -0.07 -11.97 7.23
C CYS A 78 1.28 -12.55 6.80
N PHE A 79 1.63 -12.42 5.52
CA PHE A 79 2.93 -12.88 5.04
C PHE A 79 4.07 -12.13 5.75
N LEU A 80 3.99 -10.79 5.81
CA LEU A 80 5.02 -9.97 6.44
C LEU A 80 5.15 -10.26 7.94
N ALA A 81 4.06 -10.63 8.61
CA ALA A 81 4.07 -10.97 10.02
C ALA A 81 4.57 -12.40 10.30
N SER A 82 4.67 -13.23 9.27
CA SER A 82 5.02 -14.64 9.44
C SER A 82 6.53 -14.87 9.45
N ASP A 83 6.94 -16.06 9.90
CA ASP A 83 8.34 -16.48 9.88
C ASP A 83 8.89 -16.60 8.46
N ALA A 84 8.02 -16.79 7.46
CA ALA A 84 8.42 -16.81 6.06
C ALA A 84 9.04 -15.48 5.61
N ALA A 85 8.74 -14.38 6.29
CA ALA A 85 9.28 -13.05 5.99
C ALA A 85 10.42 -12.67 6.96
N ALA A 86 11.11 -13.62 7.53
CA ALA A 86 12.08 -13.40 8.62
C ALA A 86 13.22 -12.43 8.27
N MET A 87 13.58 -12.32 7.01
CA MET A 87 14.65 -11.41 6.56
C MET A 87 14.13 -10.15 5.88
N ILE A 88 12.82 -9.87 5.97
CA ILE A 88 12.20 -8.72 5.32
C ILE A 88 11.94 -7.64 6.37
N THR A 89 12.66 -6.53 6.27
CA THR A 89 12.46 -5.36 7.14
C THR A 89 12.81 -4.08 6.40
N GLY A 90 12.17 -2.99 6.75
CA GLY A 90 12.42 -1.67 6.16
C GLY A 90 11.87 -1.51 4.75
N THR A 91 10.95 -2.35 4.32
CA THR A 91 10.41 -2.32 2.96
C THR A 91 8.93 -1.97 2.92
N SER A 92 8.49 -1.54 1.74
CA SER A 92 7.08 -1.30 1.45
C SER A 92 6.65 -2.26 0.33
N ILE A 93 5.56 -2.99 0.55
CA ILE A 93 5.00 -3.88 -0.46
C ILE A 93 3.84 -3.18 -1.14
N LEU A 94 3.95 -3.03 -2.46
CA LEU A 94 2.92 -2.41 -3.27
C LEU A 94 1.82 -3.41 -3.60
N ILE A 95 0.56 -3.02 -3.37
CA ILE A 95 -0.62 -3.83 -3.69
C ILE A 95 -1.51 -2.96 -4.58
N ASP A 96 -1.04 -2.68 -5.78
CA ASP A 96 -1.57 -1.62 -6.63
C ASP A 96 -1.91 -2.07 -8.05
N GLY A 97 -1.88 -3.38 -8.31
CA GLY A 97 -2.21 -3.90 -9.63
C GLY A 97 -1.31 -3.38 -10.75
N GLY A 98 -0.12 -2.91 -10.41
CA GLY A 98 0.85 -2.38 -11.36
C GLY A 98 0.82 -0.87 -11.53
N TRP A 99 0.04 -0.15 -10.74
CA TRP A 99 -0.11 1.30 -10.86
C TRP A 99 1.24 2.03 -10.91
N THR A 100 2.14 1.73 -10.01
CA THR A 100 3.44 2.41 -9.92
C THR A 100 4.48 1.85 -10.89
N ALA A 101 4.21 0.73 -11.52
CA ALA A 101 5.15 0.10 -12.45
C ALA A 101 5.06 0.68 -13.86
N LYS A 102 3.99 1.39 -14.17
CA LYS A 102 3.76 1.94 -15.51
C LYS A 102 4.50 3.26 -15.74
#